data_137b975b2d32f014aa658d20d4e72f7a
#
_entry.id   137b975b2d32f014aa658d20d4e72f7a
#
_cell.length_a   1.000
_cell.length_b   1.000
_cell.length_c   1.000
_cell.angle_alpha   90.00
_cell.angle_beta   90.00
_cell.angle_gamma   90.00
#
_symmetry.space_group_name_H-M   'P 1'
#
loop_
_entity.id
_entity.type
_entity.pdbx_description
1 polymer ?
#
loop_
_entity_poly.entity_id
_entity_poly.type
_entity_poly.pdbx_seq_one_letter_code
_entity_poly.pdbx_strand_id
1 'polypeptide(L)'
;MPNVFKVLPLAILLALGHAAGASTTPPTGQTAAAKAKAGPKAASPAKASPAPTKTAARAGSAKSAKASSPRPAAKEAGPRAATPTKTAAARPRVPLKVRTRTAAGAKRPSATQVASASPTPRVARASIRPAVPQPVYRPAYRSLPDARGDGALDVESGAALVVDPEGQVIYSKNPDEVLPIASITKLMTALVVLDSRLPLDEAITITADDKDYLRNTHSRLQVGSQLTRRELLHIALMSSENRAAAALGRTHPAGKAAFIQLMNAKARLLGMRSTRFADSTGLDGDNVSTARDLVKLVEAASVHPLIREFTTTAESEVEPGTRRTPMLYRNSNRLVRGGNWDIQLSKTGYLNEAGRCLVMQAEVAGRPLVFVFLSGPGRQTPMGDANRIRAWLENGSRTG
;
A
#
# COMPACT_ATOMS: atom_id res chain seq x y z
N MET A 1 9.08 46.43 13.85
CA MET A 1 9.54 46.11 15.21
C MET A 1 9.29 44.61 15.44
N PRO A 2 10.32 43.77 15.54
CA PRO A 2 10.18 42.34 15.71
C PRO A 2 10.14 41.98 17.21
N ASN A 3 9.16 41.21 17.65
CA ASN A 3 9.08 40.64 18.97
C ASN A 3 9.96 39.42 19.10
N VAL A 4 10.93 39.50 20.02
CA VAL A 4 11.83 38.46 20.44
C VAL A 4 11.18 37.69 21.60
N PHE A 5 10.83 36.43 21.40
CA PHE A 5 10.45 35.51 22.48
C PHE A 5 11.71 34.85 23.07
N LYS A 6 11.97 35.17 24.33
CA LYS A 6 13.01 34.58 25.15
C LYS A 6 12.58 33.18 25.63
N VAL A 7 13.39 32.17 25.34
CA VAL A 7 13.25 30.81 25.90
C VAL A 7 14.07 30.73 27.18
N LEU A 8 13.44 30.39 28.28
CA LEU A 8 14.04 30.10 29.58
C LEU A 8 14.35 28.58 29.71
N PRO A 9 15.52 28.17 30.20
CA PRO A 9 15.78 26.74 30.46
C PRO A 9 15.26 26.33 31.86
N LEU A 10 14.53 25.21 31.88
CA LEU A 10 14.06 24.55 33.11
C LEU A 10 15.15 23.60 33.63
N ALA A 11 15.67 23.88 34.81
CA ALA A 11 16.62 23.02 35.54
C ALA A 11 15.86 21.91 36.30
N ILE A 12 16.29 20.66 36.07
CA ILE A 12 15.78 19.48 36.81
C ILE A 12 16.67 19.21 37.98
N LEU A 13 16.06 19.25 39.20
CA LEU A 13 16.65 18.93 40.48
C LEU A 13 16.52 17.42 40.73
N LEU A 14 17.65 16.70 40.86
CA LEU A 14 17.69 15.31 41.34
C LEU A 14 17.52 15.26 42.85
N ALA A 15 16.55 14.51 43.35
CA ALA A 15 16.46 14.08 44.73
C ALA A 15 16.67 12.56 44.81
N LEU A 16 17.75 12.17 45.47
CA LEU A 16 18.04 10.80 45.92
C LEU A 16 17.27 10.51 47.24
N GLY A 17 16.47 9.46 47.26
CA GLY A 17 15.85 8.95 48.47
C GLY A 17 16.09 7.44 48.60
N HIS A 18 16.86 7.06 49.65
CA HIS A 18 17.04 5.68 50.13
C HIS A 18 15.93 5.31 51.10
N ALA A 19 15.40 4.09 51.03
CA ALA A 19 14.91 3.26 52.15
C ALA A 19 14.53 1.88 51.63
N ALA A 20 15.24 0.81 51.97
CA ALA A 20 15.13 -0.09 53.13
C ALA A 20 13.86 -0.99 53.11
N GLY A 21 14.16 -2.29 53.01
CA GLY A 21 13.34 -3.45 52.85
C GLY A 21 12.33 -3.78 53.97
N ALA A 22 11.44 -4.70 53.64
CA ALA A 22 10.88 -5.70 54.56
C ALA A 22 10.28 -6.86 53.75
N SER A 23 10.75 -8.03 54.08
CA SER A 23 10.34 -9.37 53.73
C SER A 23 9.09 -9.77 54.50
N THR A 24 8.09 -10.40 53.90
CA THR A 24 7.20 -11.36 54.55
C THR A 24 6.59 -12.35 53.53
N THR A 25 6.83 -13.62 53.83
CA THR A 25 6.35 -14.86 53.19
C THR A 25 4.84 -15.13 53.47
N PRO A 26 4.19 -16.04 52.69
CA PRO A 26 2.75 -16.28 52.71
C PRO A 26 2.34 -17.39 53.72
N PRO A 27 1.06 -17.60 54.00
CA PRO A 27 0.57 -18.86 54.53
C PRO A 27 -0.24 -19.66 53.49
N THR A 28 0.06 -20.94 53.53
CA THR A 28 -0.62 -22.11 52.96
C THR A 28 -1.95 -22.42 53.69
N GLY A 29 -2.86 -23.11 52.99
CA GLY A 29 -3.93 -23.94 53.55
C GLY A 29 -5.22 -23.85 52.73
N GLN A 30 -5.64 -24.83 52.18
CA GLN A 30 -6.22 -26.16 52.33
C GLN A 30 -7.50 -26.31 51.50
N THR A 31 -7.45 -27.25 50.63
CA THR A 31 -8.42 -28.28 50.20
C THR A 31 -9.88 -28.20 50.68
N ALA A 32 -10.81 -28.34 49.74
CA ALA A 32 -11.99 -29.21 49.87
C ALA A 32 -12.52 -29.62 48.50
N ALA A 33 -12.62 -30.94 48.31
CA ALA A 33 -13.26 -31.62 47.18
C ALA A 33 -14.74 -31.90 47.52
N ALA A 34 -15.61 -31.84 46.52
CA ALA A 34 -16.88 -32.58 46.45
C ALA A 34 -17.38 -32.64 45.00
N LYS A 35 -17.18 -33.79 44.39
CA LYS A 35 -18.10 -34.88 44.09
C LYS A 35 -19.24 -34.58 43.10
N ALA A 36 -19.11 -35.29 41.99
CA ALA A 36 -19.97 -35.63 40.88
C ALA A 36 -21.45 -35.87 41.18
N LYS A 37 -22.28 -35.61 40.15
CA LYS A 37 -23.38 -36.49 39.74
C LYS A 37 -23.70 -36.38 38.26
N ALA A 38 -23.86 -37.58 37.67
CA ALA A 38 -24.10 -37.86 36.26
C ALA A 38 -25.57 -37.78 35.86
N GLY A 39 -25.81 -37.46 34.59
CA GLY A 39 -26.79 -37.81 33.58
C GLY A 39 -28.28 -38.02 33.89
N PRO A 40 -29.18 -38.19 32.90
CA PRO A 40 -28.95 -38.93 31.67
C PRO A 40 -29.56 -38.36 30.36
N LYS A 41 -29.23 -39.05 29.27
CA LYS A 41 -29.75 -39.11 27.90
C LYS A 41 -31.29 -39.01 27.73
N ALA A 42 -31.71 -38.39 26.61
CA ALA A 42 -32.75 -38.83 25.64
C ALA A 42 -32.67 -37.95 24.40
N ALA A 43 -32.28 -38.48 23.27
CA ALA A 43 -33.04 -39.10 22.19
C ALA A 43 -33.74 -38.11 21.25
N SER A 44 -33.22 -38.06 20.01
CA SER A 44 -33.87 -37.52 18.78
C SER A 44 -35.19 -38.25 18.46
N PRO A 45 -36.09 -37.66 17.65
CA PRO A 45 -36.16 -38.20 16.31
C PRO A 45 -36.29 -37.17 15.17
N ALA A 46 -35.85 -37.61 14.01
CA ALA A 46 -36.02 -37.04 12.70
C ALA A 46 -37.45 -37.14 12.17
N LYS A 47 -37.83 -36.22 11.26
CA LYS A 47 -38.71 -36.39 10.10
C LYS A 47 -38.78 -35.06 9.36
N ALA A 48 -38.31 -35.04 8.16
CA ALA A 48 -38.90 -35.37 6.85
C ALA A 48 -39.42 -34.11 6.13
N SER A 49 -38.76 -33.81 5.02
CA SER A 49 -39.19 -32.89 3.94
C SER A 49 -40.49 -33.34 3.30
N PRO A 50 -41.21 -32.44 2.63
CA PRO A 50 -41.53 -32.72 1.23
C PRO A 50 -41.27 -31.55 0.27
N ALA A 51 -40.77 -31.86 -0.91
CA ALA A 51 -40.85 -31.14 -2.16
C ALA A 51 -41.97 -31.72 -3.02
N PRO A 52 -42.16 -31.26 -4.27
CA PRO A 52 -42.84 -30.06 -4.74
C PRO A 52 -44.05 -30.41 -5.59
N THR A 53 -44.98 -29.52 -5.82
CA THR A 53 -46.04 -29.68 -6.83
C THR A 53 -45.90 -28.65 -7.95
N LYS A 54 -45.75 -29.18 -9.14
CA LYS A 54 -45.96 -28.51 -10.44
C LYS A 54 -47.42 -28.25 -10.66
N THR A 55 -47.80 -27.09 -11.13
CA THR A 55 -49.00 -26.93 -11.97
C THR A 55 -48.69 -25.96 -13.11
N ALA A 56 -48.92 -26.47 -14.31
CA ALA A 56 -48.86 -25.78 -15.59
C ALA A 56 -50.25 -25.29 -15.98
N ALA A 57 -50.34 -24.17 -16.65
CA ALA A 57 -51.32 -23.83 -17.70
C ALA A 57 -51.03 -22.40 -18.18
N ARG A 58 -50.66 -22.24 -19.36
CA ARG A 58 -51.25 -22.21 -20.69
C ARG A 58 -51.66 -20.79 -21.11
N ALA A 59 -50.94 -20.32 -22.13
CA ALA A 59 -51.34 -19.69 -23.39
C ALA A 59 -51.87 -18.24 -23.39
N GLY A 60 -51.26 -17.45 -24.27
CA GLY A 60 -51.74 -16.16 -24.76
C GLY A 60 -50.77 -15.56 -25.75
N SER A 61 -50.90 -15.95 -27.02
CA SER A 61 -50.20 -15.43 -28.16
C SER A 61 -50.70 -14.04 -28.55
N ALA A 62 -49.80 -13.13 -28.94
CA ALA A 62 -50.09 -12.13 -29.93
C ALA A 62 -48.81 -11.71 -30.68
N LYS A 63 -48.85 -11.92 -31.97
CA LYS A 63 -47.97 -11.47 -33.04
C LYS A 63 -48.09 -9.96 -33.26
N SER A 64 -47.01 -9.32 -33.60
CA SER A 64 -46.86 -8.42 -34.81
C SER A 64 -45.47 -7.78 -34.72
N ALA A 65 -44.67 -7.98 -35.68
CA ALA A 65 -44.48 -7.47 -37.04
C ALA A 65 -43.35 -6.45 -37.02
N LYS A 66 -42.20 -6.89 -37.47
CA LYS A 66 -41.40 -6.47 -38.62
C LYS A 66 -41.52 -4.98 -39.06
N ALA A 67 -40.42 -4.27 -38.92
CA ALA A 67 -40.05 -3.25 -39.89
C ALA A 67 -38.53 -3.22 -40.10
N SER A 68 -38.17 -3.52 -41.30
CA SER A 68 -36.88 -3.57 -41.92
C SER A 68 -36.37 -2.19 -42.34
N SER A 69 -35.05 -2.00 -42.23
CA SER A 69 -34.08 -1.26 -43.05
C SER A 69 -34.52 -0.08 -43.92
N PRO A 70 -33.64 0.84 -44.34
CA PRO A 70 -32.60 0.52 -45.33
C PRO A 70 -31.23 1.19 -45.17
N ARG A 71 -30.25 0.51 -45.74
CA ARG A 71 -28.91 0.96 -46.11
C ARG A 71 -28.99 1.76 -47.41
N PRO A 72 -28.24 2.82 -47.64
CA PRO A 72 -27.95 3.29 -48.98
C PRO A 72 -26.57 2.88 -49.48
N ALA A 73 -26.57 2.66 -50.76
CA ALA A 73 -25.62 2.03 -51.62
C ALA A 73 -24.35 2.84 -51.91
N ALA A 74 -23.40 2.06 -52.41
CA ALA A 74 -22.15 2.49 -53.04
C ALA A 74 -22.35 3.36 -54.29
N LYS A 75 -21.41 4.27 -54.52
CA LYS A 75 -21.13 4.84 -55.87
C LYS A 75 -19.62 4.76 -56.12
N GLU A 76 -19.41 4.06 -57.12
CA GLU A 76 -18.47 3.87 -58.21
C GLU A 76 -17.25 4.78 -58.38
N ALA A 77 -16.32 4.11 -58.99
CA ALA A 77 -14.92 4.32 -59.28
C ALA A 77 -14.64 5.34 -60.40
N GLY A 78 -13.39 5.79 -60.41
CA GLY A 78 -12.57 6.03 -61.56
C GLY A 78 -11.94 7.41 -61.68
N PRO A 79 -10.91 7.60 -62.53
CA PRO A 79 -9.70 6.76 -62.65
C PRO A 79 -8.36 7.54 -62.52
N ARG A 80 -7.29 6.75 -62.30
CA ARG A 80 -5.88 6.91 -62.69
C ARG A 80 -5.34 8.29 -63.09
N ALA A 81 -4.25 8.69 -62.42
CA ALA A 81 -3.14 9.37 -63.11
C ALA A 81 -1.79 8.95 -62.46
N ALA A 82 -0.85 8.82 -63.32
CA ALA A 82 0.44 8.15 -63.26
C ALA A 82 1.51 8.76 -62.34
N THR A 83 2.43 7.87 -61.95
CA THR A 83 3.77 8.12 -61.44
C THR A 83 4.59 9.15 -62.20
N PRO A 84 5.61 9.76 -61.53
CA PRO A 84 6.96 9.45 -61.99
C PRO A 84 7.95 9.08 -60.86
N THR A 85 8.66 8.05 -61.18
CA THR A 85 9.95 7.60 -60.66
C THR A 85 10.97 8.75 -60.60
N LYS A 86 11.68 8.90 -59.46
CA LYS A 86 12.99 9.56 -59.46
C LYS A 86 13.96 8.75 -58.61
N THR A 87 14.80 8.09 -59.32
CA THR A 87 16.23 7.71 -59.19
C THR A 87 16.91 7.98 -57.86
N ALA A 88 17.49 6.92 -57.39
CA ALA A 88 18.50 6.83 -56.32
C ALA A 88 19.75 7.64 -56.64
N ALA A 89 20.25 8.39 -55.68
CA ALA A 89 21.61 8.91 -55.67
C ALA A 89 22.37 8.24 -54.51
N ALA A 90 23.31 7.40 -54.90
CA ALA A 90 24.28 6.75 -54.03
C ALA A 90 25.22 7.77 -53.41
N ARG A 91 25.49 7.67 -52.10
CA ARG A 91 26.60 8.33 -51.41
C ARG A 91 27.76 7.37 -51.26
N PRO A 92 29.03 7.84 -51.45
CA PRO A 92 30.18 6.97 -51.52
C PRO A 92 30.66 6.56 -50.12
N ARG A 93 31.07 5.30 -50.03
CA ARG A 93 31.74 4.70 -48.88
C ARG A 93 33.21 5.16 -48.85
N VAL A 94 33.63 5.67 -47.70
CA VAL A 94 35.06 5.94 -47.40
C VAL A 94 35.66 4.69 -46.76
N PRO A 95 36.81 4.19 -47.23
CA PRO A 95 37.44 3.01 -46.64
C PRO A 95 38.30 3.37 -45.45
N LEU A 96 38.11 2.65 -44.36
CA LEU A 96 38.94 2.76 -43.13
C LEU A 96 40.27 2.01 -43.41
N LYS A 97 41.37 2.74 -43.39
CA LYS A 97 42.76 2.19 -43.46
C LYS A 97 43.13 1.54 -42.13
N VAL A 98 43.26 0.24 -42.14
CA VAL A 98 43.95 -0.53 -41.09
C VAL A 98 45.47 -0.27 -41.24
N ARG A 99 46.05 0.27 -40.16
CA ARG A 99 47.51 0.31 -40.01
C ARG A 99 47.95 -0.79 -39.04
N THR A 100 48.46 -1.85 -39.58
CA THR A 100 49.30 -2.81 -38.88
C THR A 100 50.69 -2.17 -38.61
N ARG A 101 51.11 -2.18 -37.37
CA ARG A 101 52.52 -1.97 -37.00
C ARG A 101 53.03 -3.20 -36.29
N THR A 102 53.99 -3.82 -36.98
CA THR A 102 54.85 -4.95 -36.62
C THR A 102 55.73 -4.66 -35.43
N ALA A 103 56.00 -5.70 -34.70
CA ALA A 103 56.83 -5.81 -33.53
C ALA A 103 58.32 -5.59 -33.82
N ALA A 104 59.04 -5.03 -32.84
CA ALA A 104 60.47 -5.31 -32.69
C ALA A 104 60.83 -5.27 -31.19
N GLY A 105 61.46 -6.31 -30.79
CA GLY A 105 61.89 -6.77 -29.51
C GLY A 105 62.79 -5.87 -28.69
N ALA A 106 62.75 -6.12 -27.37
CA ALA A 106 63.89 -5.91 -26.45
C ALA A 106 63.68 -6.72 -25.17
N LYS A 107 64.51 -7.65 -24.95
CA LYS A 107 65.20 -8.16 -23.76
C LYS A 107 64.55 -8.02 -22.37
N ARG A 108 64.35 -9.18 -21.74
CA ARG A 108 64.23 -9.39 -20.30
C ARG A 108 65.51 -8.95 -19.55
N PRO A 109 65.36 -8.46 -18.31
CA PRO A 109 66.27 -8.85 -17.23
C PRO A 109 65.51 -9.55 -16.09
N SER A 110 66.30 -10.31 -15.38
CA SER A 110 66.00 -11.33 -14.38
C SER A 110 65.31 -10.85 -13.11
N ALA A 111 64.73 -11.81 -12.46
CA ALA A 111 64.04 -11.79 -11.19
C ALA A 111 64.83 -11.21 -10.04
N THR A 112 64.17 -10.38 -9.20
CA THR A 112 64.43 -10.28 -7.77
C THR A 112 63.07 -10.29 -7.07
N GLN A 113 62.85 -11.33 -6.30
CA GLN A 113 61.70 -11.49 -5.44
C GLN A 113 61.83 -10.44 -4.32
N VAL A 114 60.84 -9.55 -4.23
CA VAL A 114 60.57 -8.80 -3.00
C VAL A 114 59.08 -9.07 -2.68
N ALA A 115 58.86 -9.82 -1.64
CA ALA A 115 57.57 -10.04 -1.05
C ALA A 115 56.98 -8.71 -0.56
N SER A 116 55.98 -8.17 -1.22
CA SER A 116 55.16 -7.10 -0.70
C SER A 116 53.76 -7.64 -0.32
N ALA A 117 53.56 -7.73 0.97
CA ALA A 117 52.26 -8.04 1.56
C ALA A 117 51.25 -6.98 1.14
N SER A 118 50.21 -7.37 0.43
CA SER A 118 49.06 -6.55 0.16
C SER A 118 48.30 -6.29 1.46
N PRO A 119 47.95 -5.05 1.81
CA PRO A 119 47.11 -4.79 2.94
C PRO A 119 45.66 -5.22 2.57
N THR A 120 45.13 -6.23 3.24
CA THR A 120 43.72 -6.52 3.23
C THR A 120 42.91 -5.29 3.68
N PRO A 121 41.84 -4.91 2.97
CA PRO A 121 41.01 -3.80 3.43
C PRO A 121 40.32 -4.22 4.74
N ARG A 122 40.75 -3.58 5.82
CA ARG A 122 40.10 -3.66 7.13
C ARG A 122 38.70 -3.06 6.99
N VAL A 123 37.68 -3.91 6.86
CA VAL A 123 36.28 -3.50 6.92
C VAL A 123 36.10 -2.86 8.30
N ALA A 124 35.95 -1.52 8.31
CA ALA A 124 35.59 -0.80 9.52
C ALA A 124 34.23 -1.30 9.98
N ARG A 125 34.25 -2.04 11.09
CA ARG A 125 33.05 -2.45 11.81
C ARG A 125 32.39 -1.16 12.30
N ALA A 126 31.38 -0.68 11.53
CA ALA A 126 30.53 0.40 12.00
C ALA A 126 29.89 -0.08 13.30
N SER A 127 30.28 0.54 14.41
CA SER A 127 29.63 0.34 15.71
C SER A 127 28.20 0.83 15.57
N ILE A 128 27.26 -0.11 15.48
CA ILE A 128 25.83 0.17 15.59
C ILE A 128 25.62 0.66 17.02
N ARG A 129 25.49 1.97 17.20
CA ARG A 129 24.98 2.52 18.47
C ARG A 129 23.61 1.90 18.70
N PRO A 130 23.34 1.33 19.89
CA PRO A 130 22.01 0.84 20.21
C PRO A 130 21.04 2.02 20.07
N ALA A 131 20.00 1.82 19.26
CA ALA A 131 18.93 2.78 19.12
C ALA A 131 18.31 2.98 20.51
N VAL A 132 18.20 4.25 20.92
CA VAL A 132 17.44 4.64 22.09
C VAL A 132 16.04 4.03 21.94
N PRO A 133 15.51 3.29 22.92
CA PRO A 133 14.16 2.75 22.84
C PRO A 133 13.19 3.92 22.69
N GLN A 134 12.57 4.06 21.52
CA GLN A 134 11.44 4.95 21.34
C GLN A 134 10.34 4.47 22.30
N PRO A 135 9.61 5.37 22.98
CA PRO A 135 8.51 4.97 23.83
C PRO A 135 7.56 4.11 23.00
N VAL A 136 7.36 2.87 23.46
CA VAL A 136 6.38 1.97 22.86
C VAL A 136 5.03 2.60 23.15
N TYR A 137 4.49 3.31 22.19
CA TYR A 137 3.11 3.79 22.23
C TYR A 137 2.21 2.56 22.38
N ARG A 138 1.65 2.38 23.57
CA ARG A 138 0.58 1.43 23.85
C ARG A 138 -0.71 2.23 23.86
N PRO A 139 -1.44 2.34 22.73
CA PRO A 139 -2.78 2.85 22.81
C PRO A 139 -3.57 1.94 23.73
N ALA A 140 -4.07 2.48 24.83
CA ALA A 140 -5.05 1.79 25.67
C ALA A 140 -6.37 1.76 24.85
N TYR A 141 -6.50 0.78 23.95
CA TYR A 141 -7.77 0.52 23.28
C TYR A 141 -8.77 0.09 24.35
N ARG A 142 -9.49 1.05 24.88
CA ARG A 142 -10.66 0.79 25.70
C ARG A 142 -11.72 0.30 24.72
N SER A 143 -11.98 -1.01 24.73
CA SER A 143 -13.13 -1.58 24.02
C SER A 143 -14.38 -0.86 24.55
N LEU A 144 -14.94 0.03 23.75
CA LEU A 144 -16.32 0.42 23.97
C LEU A 144 -17.15 -0.85 23.75
N PRO A 145 -18.18 -1.10 24.59
CA PRO A 145 -19.11 -2.20 24.32
C PRO A 145 -19.57 -2.08 22.87
N ASP A 146 -19.65 -3.21 22.17
CA ASP A 146 -20.22 -3.27 20.81
C ASP A 146 -21.33 -2.25 20.74
N ALA A 147 -21.16 -1.22 19.88
CA ALA A 147 -22.19 -0.21 19.68
C ALA A 147 -23.36 -0.84 18.90
N ARG A 148 -23.97 -1.85 19.52
CA ARG A 148 -25.28 -2.42 19.18
C ARG A 148 -26.35 -1.55 19.85
N GLY A 149 -26.31 -0.26 19.53
CA GLY A 149 -27.49 0.57 19.63
C GLY A 149 -28.42 0.17 18.47
N ASP A 150 -29.71 0.23 18.66
CA ASP A 150 -30.83 -0.17 17.78
C ASP A 150 -30.83 0.44 16.36
N GLY A 151 -29.76 0.38 15.67
CA GLY A 151 -29.45 0.77 14.32
C GLY A 151 -28.06 0.25 13.96
N ALA A 152 -27.89 -1.09 13.92
CA ALA A 152 -26.63 -1.74 13.57
C ALA A 152 -26.08 -1.14 12.27
N LEU A 153 -24.93 -0.45 12.35
CA LEU A 153 -24.20 0.01 11.17
C LEU A 153 -23.86 -1.21 10.32
N ASP A 154 -24.49 -1.30 9.15
CA ASP A 154 -24.25 -2.37 8.20
C ASP A 154 -22.96 -2.09 7.41
N VAL A 155 -21.82 -2.42 8.04
CA VAL A 155 -20.50 -2.38 7.42
C VAL A 155 -20.24 -3.70 6.71
N GLU A 156 -20.16 -3.65 5.38
CA GLU A 156 -20.02 -4.83 4.52
C GLU A 156 -18.59 -5.37 4.46
N SER A 157 -17.56 -4.54 4.71
CA SER A 157 -16.16 -4.99 4.75
C SER A 157 -15.97 -6.10 5.77
N GLY A 158 -15.15 -7.12 5.44
CA GLY A 158 -14.88 -8.28 6.30
C GLY A 158 -14.22 -7.89 7.62
N ALA A 159 -13.26 -6.95 7.57
CA ALA A 159 -12.68 -6.32 8.76
C ALA A 159 -12.72 -4.79 8.62
N ALA A 160 -12.99 -4.11 9.73
CA ALA A 160 -13.03 -2.66 9.79
C ALA A 160 -12.58 -2.14 11.15
N LEU A 161 -11.92 -0.98 11.16
CA LEU A 161 -11.55 -0.27 12.36
C LEU A 161 -11.57 1.24 12.10
N VAL A 162 -12.22 2.00 12.97
CA VAL A 162 -12.18 3.45 12.97
C VAL A 162 -11.74 3.91 14.35
N VAL A 163 -10.71 4.76 14.37
CA VAL A 163 -10.13 5.28 15.63
C VAL A 163 -9.91 6.79 15.52
N ASP A 164 -9.91 7.46 16.66
CA ASP A 164 -9.48 8.84 16.78
C ASP A 164 -7.96 8.95 17.07
N PRO A 165 -7.39 10.17 17.12
CA PRO A 165 -5.96 10.38 17.40
C PRO A 165 -5.50 9.88 18.78
N GLU A 166 -6.40 9.82 19.74
CA GLU A 166 -6.16 9.33 21.10
C GLU A 166 -6.17 7.79 21.14
N GLY A 167 -6.47 7.13 20.00
CA GLY A 167 -6.58 5.69 19.87
C GLY A 167 -7.89 5.10 20.40
N GLN A 168 -8.89 5.97 20.65
CA GLN A 168 -10.23 5.51 21.02
C GLN A 168 -10.90 4.84 19.83
N VAL A 169 -11.42 3.65 20.03
CA VAL A 169 -12.14 2.91 18.99
C VAL A 169 -13.56 3.48 18.86
N ILE A 170 -13.86 3.99 17.66
CA ILE A 170 -15.17 4.52 17.30
C ILE A 170 -16.03 3.39 16.69
N TYR A 171 -15.45 2.55 15.85
CA TYR A 171 -16.08 1.39 15.24
C TYR A 171 -15.08 0.25 15.08
N SER A 172 -15.52 -0.98 15.28
CA SER A 172 -14.66 -2.16 15.17
C SER A 172 -15.44 -3.37 14.68
N LYS A 173 -14.86 -4.07 13.69
CA LYS A 173 -15.32 -5.38 13.18
C LYS A 173 -14.08 -6.18 12.80
N ASN A 174 -13.85 -7.32 13.42
CA ASN A 174 -12.71 -8.22 13.15
C ASN A 174 -11.34 -7.49 13.03
N PRO A 175 -10.98 -6.57 13.96
CA PRO A 175 -9.85 -5.67 13.78
C PRO A 175 -8.48 -6.36 13.81
N ASP A 176 -8.42 -7.58 14.33
CA ASP A 176 -7.19 -8.36 14.53
C ASP A 176 -7.08 -9.53 13.54
N GLU A 177 -8.03 -9.66 12.61
CA GLU A 177 -7.98 -10.65 11.53
C GLU A 177 -6.84 -10.32 10.56
N VAL A 178 -5.98 -11.32 10.30
CA VAL A 178 -4.85 -11.18 9.36
C VAL A 178 -5.35 -11.43 7.94
N LEU A 179 -5.32 -10.41 7.11
CA LEU A 179 -5.86 -10.42 5.76
C LEU A 179 -4.84 -9.90 4.74
N PRO A 180 -4.89 -10.33 3.48
CA PRO A 180 -4.14 -9.70 2.40
C PRO A 180 -4.57 -8.24 2.23
N ILE A 181 -3.58 -7.35 2.09
CA ILE A 181 -3.82 -5.89 2.09
C ILE A 181 -3.65 -5.24 0.72
N ALA A 182 -3.26 -6.01 -0.27
CA ALA A 182 -3.05 -5.52 -1.62
C ALA A 182 -2.18 -4.24 -1.65
N SER A 183 -2.54 -3.27 -2.47
CA SER A 183 -1.78 -2.02 -2.66
C SER A 183 -1.74 -1.05 -1.46
N ILE A 184 -2.34 -1.39 -0.31
CA ILE A 184 -2.06 -0.65 0.94
C ILE A 184 -0.56 -0.75 1.27
N THR A 185 0.10 -1.83 0.89
CA THR A 185 1.55 -2.05 0.91
C THR A 185 2.37 -0.84 0.46
N LYS A 186 1.88 -0.08 -0.53
CA LYS A 186 2.60 1.07 -1.10
C LYS A 186 2.82 2.22 -0.11
N LEU A 187 2.05 2.29 0.97
CA LEU A 187 2.34 3.23 2.07
C LEU A 187 3.64 2.86 2.78
N MET A 188 3.87 1.57 3.08
CA MET A 188 5.13 1.11 3.64
C MET A 188 6.30 1.30 2.67
N THR A 189 6.09 1.04 1.38
CA THR A 189 7.08 1.33 0.33
C THR A 189 7.50 2.79 0.34
N ALA A 190 6.54 3.71 0.42
CA ALA A 190 6.80 5.14 0.48
C ALA A 190 7.56 5.53 1.75
N LEU A 191 7.19 5.00 2.92
CA LEU A 191 7.92 5.23 4.18
C LEU A 191 9.38 4.82 4.07
N VAL A 192 9.67 3.61 3.58
CA VAL A 192 11.05 3.11 3.44
C VAL A 192 11.85 3.96 2.44
N VAL A 193 11.25 4.36 1.32
CA VAL A 193 11.92 5.25 0.33
C VAL A 193 12.26 6.60 0.95
N LEU A 194 11.33 7.22 1.68
CA LEU A 194 11.55 8.53 2.30
C LEU A 194 12.55 8.45 3.47
N ASP A 195 12.48 7.41 4.29
CA ASP A 195 13.45 7.17 5.37
C ASP A 195 14.87 6.97 4.86
N SER A 196 15.02 6.43 3.65
CA SER A 196 16.31 6.22 2.99
C SER A 196 16.96 7.51 2.52
N ARG A 197 16.23 8.63 2.51
CA ARG A 197 16.73 9.98 2.12
C ARG A 197 17.43 10.01 0.76
N LEU A 198 17.02 9.14 -0.15
CA LEU A 198 17.55 9.12 -1.52
C LEU A 198 17.08 10.36 -2.28
N PRO A 199 17.89 10.88 -3.23
CA PRO A 199 17.50 12.03 -4.05
C PRO A 199 16.14 11.78 -4.74
N LEU A 200 15.22 12.72 -4.54
CA LEU A 200 13.86 12.60 -5.11
C LEU A 200 13.83 13.02 -6.59
N ASP A 201 14.79 13.76 -7.03
CA ASP A 201 15.01 14.21 -8.41
C ASP A 201 15.79 13.20 -9.26
N GLU A 202 16.32 12.13 -8.66
CA GLU A 202 17.00 11.06 -9.38
C GLU A 202 16.05 10.43 -10.40
N ALA A 203 16.49 10.43 -11.68
CA ALA A 203 15.77 9.82 -12.79
C ALA A 203 15.89 8.28 -12.75
N ILE A 204 14.77 7.60 -12.70
CA ILE A 204 14.68 6.14 -12.65
C ILE A 204 14.06 5.62 -13.94
N THR A 205 14.75 4.70 -14.59
CA THR A 205 14.23 4.02 -15.78
C THR A 205 13.44 2.78 -15.39
N ILE A 206 12.23 2.66 -15.94
CA ILE A 206 11.39 1.45 -15.84
C ILE A 206 12.02 0.34 -16.67
N THR A 207 12.27 -0.80 -16.09
CA THR A 207 12.88 -1.97 -16.73
C THR A 207 11.88 -3.13 -16.87
N ALA A 208 12.32 -4.21 -17.52
CA ALA A 208 11.54 -5.44 -17.60
C ALA A 208 11.28 -6.04 -16.20
N ASP A 209 12.21 -5.85 -15.24
CA ASP A 209 12.10 -6.36 -13.87
C ASP A 209 10.97 -5.68 -13.06
N ASP A 210 10.45 -4.54 -13.55
CA ASP A 210 9.33 -3.84 -12.92
C ASP A 210 7.97 -4.33 -13.43
N LYS A 211 7.95 -5.25 -14.41
CA LYS A 211 6.71 -5.84 -14.88
C LYS A 211 6.16 -6.82 -13.85
N ASP A 212 4.85 -6.83 -13.76
CA ASP A 212 4.12 -7.83 -12.99
C ASP A 212 4.00 -9.13 -13.81
N TYR A 213 4.79 -10.13 -13.44
CA TYR A 213 4.72 -11.47 -14.01
C TYR A 213 3.87 -12.43 -13.17
N LEU A 214 3.44 -12.00 -11.97
CA LEU A 214 2.62 -12.82 -11.08
C LEU A 214 1.14 -12.78 -11.48
N ARG A 215 0.63 -11.59 -11.80
CA ARG A 215 -0.80 -11.35 -12.06
C ARG A 215 -1.07 -10.72 -13.43
N ASN A 216 -0.01 -10.38 -14.16
CA ASN A 216 -0.09 -9.69 -15.45
C ASN A 216 -0.95 -8.42 -15.42
N THR A 217 -0.87 -7.65 -14.33
CA THR A 217 -1.62 -6.40 -14.22
C THR A 217 -1.16 -5.40 -15.27
N HIS A 218 -2.13 -4.72 -15.86
CA HIS A 218 -1.84 -3.70 -16.86
C HIS A 218 -1.20 -2.46 -16.20
N SER A 219 -0.17 -1.91 -16.84
CA SER A 219 0.43 -0.64 -16.49
C SER A 219 0.59 0.23 -17.74
N ARG A 220 0.40 1.54 -17.57
CA ARG A 220 0.58 2.52 -18.64
C ARG A 220 2.04 2.94 -18.79
N LEU A 221 2.88 2.78 -17.77
CA LEU A 221 4.32 2.97 -17.88
C LEU A 221 4.93 1.88 -18.75
N GLN A 222 5.62 2.26 -19.81
CA GLN A 222 6.33 1.33 -20.68
C GLN A 222 7.74 1.08 -20.15
N VAL A 223 8.33 -0.06 -20.50
CA VAL A 223 9.78 -0.29 -20.32
C VAL A 223 10.53 0.77 -21.12
N GLY A 224 11.55 1.38 -20.53
CA GLY A 224 12.27 2.53 -21.06
C GLY A 224 11.71 3.89 -20.63
N SER A 225 10.53 3.94 -19.99
CA SER A 225 10.03 5.19 -19.37
C SER A 225 11.01 5.67 -18.31
N GLN A 226 11.25 6.97 -18.27
CA GLN A 226 12.06 7.62 -17.24
C GLN A 226 11.21 8.62 -16.46
N LEU A 227 11.26 8.53 -15.14
CA LEU A 227 10.57 9.40 -14.20
C LEU A 227 11.46 9.63 -12.99
N THR A 228 11.35 10.76 -12.36
CA THR A 228 12.03 11.02 -11.09
C THR A 228 11.49 10.10 -10.00
N ARG A 229 12.28 9.87 -8.96
CA ARG A 229 11.82 9.12 -7.77
C ARG A 229 10.57 9.75 -7.15
N ARG A 230 10.48 11.09 -7.14
CA ARG A 230 9.30 11.85 -6.70
C ARG A 230 8.06 11.50 -7.53
N GLU A 231 8.16 11.52 -8.86
CA GLU A 231 7.04 11.21 -9.75
C GLU A 231 6.59 9.75 -9.62
N LEU A 232 7.55 8.82 -9.48
CA LEU A 232 7.23 7.41 -9.21
C LEU A 232 6.50 7.23 -7.87
N LEU A 233 6.96 7.89 -6.78
CA LEU A 233 6.26 7.91 -5.50
C LEU A 233 4.85 8.47 -5.66
N HIS A 234 4.72 9.59 -6.37
CA HIS A 234 3.43 10.26 -6.57
C HIS A 234 2.41 9.31 -7.24
N ILE A 235 2.73 8.74 -8.40
CA ILE A 235 1.79 7.88 -9.12
C ILE A 235 1.60 6.51 -8.45
N ALA A 236 2.58 6.00 -7.70
CA ALA A 236 2.43 4.80 -6.88
C ALA A 236 1.42 5.00 -5.75
N LEU A 237 1.41 6.16 -5.10
CA LEU A 237 0.50 6.48 -4.01
C LEU A 237 -0.87 6.91 -4.52
N MET A 238 -0.95 7.86 -5.45
CA MET A 238 -2.17 8.43 -5.98
C MET A 238 -2.99 7.44 -6.80
N SER A 239 -2.38 6.88 -7.85
CA SER A 239 -3.07 6.01 -8.81
C SER A 239 -2.83 4.52 -8.58
N SER A 240 -2.01 4.18 -7.59
CA SER A 240 -1.63 2.80 -7.28
C SER A 240 -0.81 2.11 -8.39
N GLU A 241 0.05 2.88 -9.11
CA GLU A 241 0.85 2.37 -10.22
C GLU A 241 1.85 1.31 -9.75
N ASN A 242 1.72 0.08 -10.30
CA ASN A 242 2.50 -1.08 -9.83
C ASN A 242 3.96 -1.03 -10.28
N ARG A 243 4.23 -0.65 -11.55
CA ARG A 243 5.62 -0.56 -12.05
C ARG A 243 6.40 0.54 -11.34
N ALA A 244 5.73 1.63 -10.99
CA ALA A 244 6.35 2.69 -10.20
C ALA A 244 6.79 2.15 -8.81
N ALA A 245 5.90 1.44 -8.12
CA ALA A 245 6.23 0.84 -6.82
C ALA A 245 7.31 -0.24 -6.91
N ALA A 246 7.32 -1.05 -7.98
CA ALA A 246 8.35 -2.04 -8.23
C ALA A 246 9.72 -1.39 -8.47
N ALA A 247 9.77 -0.35 -9.32
CA ALA A 247 10.98 0.40 -9.62
C ALA A 247 11.58 1.07 -8.37
N LEU A 248 10.73 1.64 -7.50
CA LEU A 248 11.16 2.22 -6.23
C LEU A 248 11.85 1.19 -5.33
N GLY A 249 11.29 -0.02 -5.21
CA GLY A 249 11.91 -1.10 -4.42
C GLY A 249 13.18 -1.64 -5.07
N ARG A 250 13.20 -1.80 -6.42
CA ARG A 250 14.35 -2.31 -7.18
C ARG A 250 15.54 -1.37 -7.13
N THR A 251 15.31 -0.06 -7.26
CA THR A 251 16.37 0.97 -7.32
C THR A 251 16.87 1.41 -5.95
N HIS A 252 16.39 0.81 -4.87
CA HIS A 252 16.98 1.03 -3.55
C HIS A 252 18.43 0.51 -3.53
N PRO A 253 19.41 1.25 -2.98
CA PRO A 253 20.83 0.87 -3.02
C PRO A 253 21.13 -0.51 -2.44
N ALA A 254 20.34 -0.97 -1.47
CA ALA A 254 20.47 -2.30 -0.89
C ALA A 254 19.86 -3.42 -1.78
N GLY A 255 19.19 -3.06 -2.89
CA GLY A 255 18.50 -4.00 -3.78
C GLY A 255 17.13 -4.45 -3.28
N LYS A 256 16.36 -5.07 -4.20
CA LYS A 256 14.95 -5.44 -3.97
C LYS A 256 14.73 -6.32 -2.73
N ALA A 257 15.57 -7.35 -2.53
CA ALA A 257 15.40 -8.28 -1.40
C ALA A 257 15.62 -7.56 -0.05
N ALA A 258 16.67 -6.74 0.05
CA ALA A 258 16.93 -5.98 1.27
C ALA A 258 15.87 -4.88 1.47
N PHE A 259 15.30 -4.30 0.42
CA PHE A 259 14.19 -3.35 0.53
C PHE A 259 12.97 -3.98 1.23
N ILE A 260 12.60 -5.22 0.87
CA ILE A 260 11.53 -5.96 1.53
C ILE A 260 11.87 -6.23 3.00
N GLN A 261 13.13 -6.55 3.31
CA GLN A 261 13.59 -6.70 4.70
C GLN A 261 13.45 -5.39 5.49
N LEU A 262 13.75 -4.24 4.87
CA LEU A 262 13.55 -2.90 5.47
C LEU A 262 12.07 -2.61 5.72
N MET A 263 11.17 -2.96 4.79
CA MET A 263 9.71 -2.85 5.02
C MET A 263 9.26 -3.65 6.25
N ASN A 264 9.72 -4.89 6.37
CA ASN A 264 9.40 -5.74 7.52
C ASN A 264 10.07 -5.25 8.81
N ALA A 265 11.29 -4.71 8.73
CA ALA A 265 11.95 -4.07 9.89
C ALA A 265 11.18 -2.82 10.34
N LYS A 266 10.73 -1.98 9.41
CA LYS A 266 9.91 -0.80 9.72
C LYS A 266 8.58 -1.21 10.35
N ALA A 267 7.92 -2.27 9.84
CA ALA A 267 6.69 -2.79 10.45
C ALA A 267 6.91 -3.18 11.92
N ARG A 268 8.00 -3.89 12.22
CA ARG A 268 8.35 -4.25 13.61
C ARG A 268 8.59 -3.01 14.47
N LEU A 269 9.31 -2.00 13.95
CA LEU A 269 9.57 -0.73 14.66
C LEU A 269 8.27 0.02 14.99
N LEU A 270 7.29 -0.04 14.09
CA LEU A 270 5.95 0.54 14.30
C LEU A 270 5.06 -0.32 15.22
N GLY A 271 5.54 -1.49 15.67
CA GLY A 271 4.75 -2.40 16.48
C GLY A 271 3.64 -3.12 15.71
N MET A 272 3.77 -3.25 14.39
CA MET A 272 2.85 -3.97 13.50
C MET A 272 3.18 -5.48 13.54
N ARG A 273 2.77 -6.15 14.62
CA ARG A 273 3.21 -7.53 14.95
C ARG A 273 2.57 -8.60 14.08
N SER A 274 1.42 -8.32 13.51
CA SER A 274 0.66 -9.22 12.64
C SER A 274 0.78 -8.85 11.16
N THR A 275 1.87 -8.12 10.80
CA THR A 275 2.09 -7.61 9.44
C THR A 275 3.33 -8.22 8.83
N ARG A 276 3.20 -8.64 7.57
CA ARG A 276 4.31 -9.13 6.73
C ARG A 276 4.22 -8.51 5.33
N PHE A 277 5.37 -8.11 4.80
CA PHE A 277 5.53 -7.67 3.42
C PHE A 277 6.37 -8.67 2.63
N ALA A 278 5.89 -9.06 1.45
CA ALA A 278 6.54 -9.97 0.51
C ALA A 278 7.07 -9.24 -0.73
N ASP A 279 6.45 -8.12 -1.09
CA ASP A 279 6.90 -7.26 -2.18
C ASP A 279 6.66 -5.77 -1.89
N SER A 280 7.13 -4.87 -2.78
CA SER A 280 6.94 -3.42 -2.66
C SER A 280 5.64 -2.91 -3.29
N THR A 281 4.88 -3.76 -3.97
CA THR A 281 3.71 -3.37 -4.77
C THR A 281 2.37 -3.72 -4.12
N GLY A 282 2.35 -4.80 -3.34
CA GLY A 282 1.14 -5.42 -2.83
C GLY A 282 0.44 -6.32 -3.86
N LEU A 283 1.15 -6.81 -4.87
CA LEU A 283 0.65 -7.79 -5.82
C LEU A 283 0.77 -9.21 -5.30
N ASP A 284 1.73 -9.47 -4.43
CA ASP A 284 1.85 -10.72 -3.72
C ASP A 284 0.80 -10.80 -2.60
N GLY A 285 -0.02 -11.85 -2.59
CA GLY A 285 -1.05 -12.08 -1.57
C GLY A 285 -0.49 -12.26 -0.16
N ASP A 286 0.81 -12.55 -0.05
CA ASP A 286 1.54 -12.65 1.21
C ASP A 286 1.88 -11.30 1.85
N ASN A 287 1.54 -10.18 1.22
CA ASN A 287 1.45 -8.89 1.91
C ASN A 287 0.19 -8.90 2.78
N VAL A 288 0.36 -9.20 4.05
CA VAL A 288 -0.74 -9.36 5.00
C VAL A 288 -0.62 -8.42 6.19
N SER A 289 -1.75 -8.03 6.77
CA SER A 289 -1.82 -7.19 7.96
C SER A 289 -3.19 -7.33 8.64
N THR A 290 -3.36 -6.65 9.76
CA THR A 290 -4.65 -6.48 10.45
C THR A 290 -5.11 -5.03 10.35
N ALA A 291 -6.39 -4.78 10.54
CA ALA A 291 -6.90 -3.40 10.58
C ALA A 291 -6.21 -2.59 11.69
N ARG A 292 -5.93 -3.21 12.84
CA ARG A 292 -5.22 -2.59 13.96
C ARG A 292 -3.79 -2.20 13.62
N ASP A 293 -3.04 -3.05 12.92
CA ASP A 293 -1.68 -2.72 12.52
C ASP A 293 -1.65 -1.64 11.45
N LEU A 294 -2.65 -1.63 10.55
CA LEU A 294 -2.74 -0.61 9.50
C LEU A 294 -3.05 0.79 10.05
N VAL A 295 -3.71 0.93 11.19
CA VAL A 295 -3.83 2.23 11.88
C VAL A 295 -2.43 2.80 12.15
N LYS A 296 -1.52 2.01 12.71
CA LYS A 296 -0.12 2.43 12.99
C LYS A 296 0.63 2.84 11.71
N LEU A 297 0.36 2.12 10.61
CA LEU A 297 0.94 2.46 9.30
C LEU A 297 0.42 3.82 8.80
N VAL A 298 -0.88 4.07 8.91
CA VAL A 298 -1.50 5.33 8.52
C VAL A 298 -0.95 6.48 9.37
N GLU A 299 -0.89 6.31 10.69
CA GLU A 299 -0.31 7.30 11.61
C GLU A 299 1.13 7.63 11.24
N ALA A 300 1.98 6.60 11.05
CA ALA A 300 3.37 6.80 10.63
C ALA A 300 3.50 7.48 9.26
N ALA A 301 2.62 7.16 8.32
CA ALA A 301 2.62 7.75 6.99
C ALA A 301 2.12 9.20 7.00
N SER A 302 1.17 9.54 7.88
CA SER A 302 0.54 10.86 7.94
C SER A 302 1.46 11.98 8.42
N VAL A 303 2.57 11.65 9.11
CA VAL A 303 3.57 12.66 9.50
C VAL A 303 4.41 13.16 8.32
N HIS A 304 4.41 12.43 7.19
CA HIS A 304 5.17 12.80 6.00
C HIS A 304 4.35 13.69 5.06
N PRO A 305 4.71 14.98 4.87
CA PRO A 305 3.94 15.88 4.01
C PRO A 305 3.76 15.36 2.58
N LEU A 306 4.82 14.75 1.99
CA LEU A 306 4.76 14.19 0.64
C LEU A 306 3.78 13.01 0.51
N ILE A 307 3.66 12.17 1.55
CA ILE A 307 2.69 11.07 1.51
C ILE A 307 1.27 11.64 1.55
N ARG A 308 1.01 12.63 2.40
CA ARG A 308 -0.28 13.30 2.43
C ARG A 308 -0.61 13.93 1.07
N GLU A 309 0.30 14.75 0.54
CA GLU A 309 0.15 15.40 -0.77
C GLU A 309 -0.19 14.37 -1.87
N PHE A 310 0.64 13.33 -2.00
CA PHE A 310 0.52 12.38 -3.10
C PHE A 310 -0.71 11.48 -2.98
N THR A 311 -1.13 11.15 -1.76
CA THR A 311 -2.32 10.31 -1.55
C THR A 311 -3.64 11.06 -1.69
N THR A 312 -3.62 12.41 -1.61
CA THR A 312 -4.80 13.26 -1.71
C THR A 312 -4.88 14.08 -3.00
N THR A 313 -3.87 14.01 -3.85
CA THR A 313 -3.91 14.59 -5.20
C THR A 313 -4.99 13.89 -6.03
N ALA A 314 -5.93 14.65 -6.60
CA ALA A 314 -7.05 14.10 -7.37
C ALA A 314 -6.60 13.51 -8.71
N GLU A 315 -5.75 14.24 -9.43
CA GLU A 315 -5.15 13.84 -10.71
C GLU A 315 -3.83 14.56 -10.94
N SER A 316 -2.96 13.97 -11.75
CA SER A 316 -1.67 14.52 -12.12
C SER A 316 -1.21 13.99 -13.47
N GLU A 317 -0.48 14.80 -14.21
CA GLU A 317 0.17 14.41 -15.46
C GLU A 317 1.63 14.10 -15.22
N VAL A 318 2.15 13.13 -15.95
CA VAL A 318 3.58 12.77 -15.99
C VAL A 318 4.07 12.61 -17.42
N GLU A 319 5.34 12.93 -17.65
CA GLU A 319 5.99 12.82 -18.97
C GLU A 319 7.06 11.74 -18.93
N PRO A 320 6.74 10.48 -19.27
CA PRO A 320 7.66 9.35 -19.09
C PRO A 320 8.78 9.27 -20.15
N GLY A 321 8.95 10.26 -21.02
CA GLY A 321 9.97 10.29 -22.06
C GLY A 321 9.76 9.33 -23.24
N THR A 322 8.98 8.27 -23.06
CA THR A 322 8.66 7.26 -24.09
C THR A 322 7.47 7.65 -24.96
N ARG A 323 6.81 8.76 -24.67
CA ARG A 323 5.63 9.28 -25.37
C ARG A 323 5.78 10.77 -25.62
N ARG A 324 5.14 11.24 -26.70
CA ARG A 324 5.12 12.68 -27.06
C ARG A 324 4.12 13.49 -26.22
N THR A 325 3.16 12.83 -25.59
CA THR A 325 2.09 13.46 -24.82
C THR A 325 2.14 13.03 -23.38
N PRO A 326 1.87 13.96 -22.45
CA PRO A 326 1.75 13.64 -21.03
C PRO A 326 0.71 12.55 -20.77
N MET A 327 0.88 11.85 -19.66
CA MET A 327 -0.03 10.80 -19.23
C MET A 327 -0.78 11.26 -17.98
N LEU A 328 -2.09 11.45 -18.10
CA LEU A 328 -2.95 11.79 -16.98
C LEU A 328 -3.18 10.56 -16.09
N TYR A 329 -2.80 10.64 -14.82
CA TYR A 329 -3.13 9.70 -13.77
C TYR A 329 -4.20 10.29 -12.85
N ARG A 330 -5.09 9.44 -12.31
CA ARG A 330 -6.16 9.86 -11.40
C ARG A 330 -6.08 9.07 -10.11
N ASN A 331 -6.45 9.71 -9.02
CA ASN A 331 -6.49 9.05 -7.72
C ASN A 331 -7.38 7.79 -7.76
N SER A 332 -6.90 6.72 -7.15
CA SER A 332 -7.63 5.46 -7.09
C SER A 332 -8.86 5.54 -6.17
N ASN A 333 -8.85 6.44 -5.16
CA ASN A 333 -9.98 6.69 -4.28
C ASN A 333 -10.93 7.74 -4.89
N ARG A 334 -12.20 7.35 -5.08
CA ARG A 334 -13.23 8.27 -5.58
C ARG A 334 -13.65 9.34 -4.57
N LEU A 335 -13.50 9.08 -3.27
CA LEU A 335 -13.81 10.07 -2.23
C LEU A 335 -12.87 11.27 -2.33
N VAL A 336 -11.58 11.04 -2.64
CA VAL A 336 -10.62 12.12 -2.92
C VAL A 336 -11.03 12.93 -4.15
N ARG A 337 -11.43 12.25 -5.24
CA ARG A 337 -11.82 12.95 -6.48
C ARG A 337 -13.16 13.69 -6.39
N GLY A 338 -14.03 13.25 -5.47
CA GLY A 338 -15.36 13.83 -5.29
C GLY A 338 -15.38 15.14 -4.49
N GLY A 339 -14.31 15.45 -3.75
CA GLY A 339 -14.17 16.68 -2.99
C GLY A 339 -15.12 16.87 -1.81
N ASN A 340 -15.94 15.85 -1.47
CA ASN A 340 -16.93 15.94 -0.38
C ASN A 340 -16.41 15.45 0.98
N TRP A 341 -15.14 15.12 1.06
CA TRP A 341 -14.43 14.64 2.23
C TRP A 341 -13.18 15.47 2.45
N ASP A 342 -12.91 15.83 3.69
CA ASP A 342 -11.61 16.38 4.10
C ASP A 342 -10.65 15.23 4.41
N ILE A 343 -9.94 14.77 3.37
CA ILE A 343 -9.04 13.62 3.45
C ILE A 343 -7.59 14.09 3.51
N GLN A 344 -6.88 13.70 4.57
CA GLN A 344 -5.47 14.02 4.76
C GLN A 344 -4.51 12.92 4.27
N LEU A 345 -5.00 11.68 4.19
CA LEU A 345 -4.27 10.53 3.65
C LEU A 345 -5.25 9.48 3.12
N SER A 346 -4.90 8.81 2.03
CA SER A 346 -5.74 7.75 1.49
C SER A 346 -4.93 6.72 0.71
N LYS A 347 -5.28 5.44 0.84
CA LYS A 347 -4.79 4.40 -0.06
C LYS A 347 -5.83 3.30 -0.26
N THR A 348 -6.04 2.93 -1.52
CA THR A 348 -6.91 1.79 -1.89
C THR A 348 -6.08 0.56 -2.25
N GLY A 349 -6.68 -0.61 -2.09
CA GLY A 349 -6.12 -1.90 -2.52
C GLY A 349 -7.17 -2.79 -3.17
N TYR A 350 -6.73 -3.69 -4.03
CA TYR A 350 -7.55 -4.77 -4.57
C TYR A 350 -6.70 -5.94 -5.07
N LEU A 351 -7.03 -7.12 -4.61
CA LEU A 351 -6.71 -8.42 -5.19
C LEU A 351 -7.97 -9.29 -5.08
N ASN A 352 -8.03 -10.37 -5.84
CA ASN A 352 -9.18 -11.28 -5.73
C ASN A 352 -9.30 -11.86 -4.31
N GLU A 353 -8.19 -12.28 -3.73
CA GLU A 353 -8.12 -12.84 -2.37
C GLU A 353 -8.18 -11.79 -1.25
N ALA A 354 -7.79 -10.54 -1.53
CA ALA A 354 -7.86 -9.44 -0.56
C ALA A 354 -9.23 -8.77 -0.52
N GLY A 355 -10.04 -8.95 -1.56
CA GLY A 355 -11.20 -8.09 -1.76
C GLY A 355 -10.80 -6.63 -1.97
N ARG A 356 -11.70 -5.70 -1.72
CA ARG A 356 -11.45 -4.25 -1.77
C ARG A 356 -11.00 -3.76 -0.40
N CYS A 357 -9.89 -3.02 -0.40
CA CYS A 357 -9.30 -2.44 0.81
C CYS A 357 -9.23 -0.91 0.69
N LEU A 358 -9.37 -0.24 1.82
CA LEU A 358 -9.20 1.21 1.95
C LEU A 358 -8.61 1.52 3.32
N VAL A 359 -7.57 2.33 3.36
CA VAL A 359 -7.17 3.07 4.54
C VAL A 359 -7.29 4.57 4.25
N MET A 360 -7.72 5.34 5.23
CA MET A 360 -7.95 6.76 5.07
C MET A 360 -7.82 7.48 6.41
N GLN A 361 -7.18 8.64 6.42
CA GLN A 361 -7.31 9.62 7.49
C GLN A 361 -8.15 10.78 6.96
N ALA A 362 -9.20 11.12 7.66
CA ALA A 362 -10.12 12.18 7.25
C ALA A 362 -10.78 12.84 8.45
N GLU A 363 -11.20 14.11 8.29
CA GLU A 363 -11.97 14.82 9.29
C GLU A 363 -13.46 14.51 9.14
N VAL A 364 -14.11 14.14 10.24
CA VAL A 364 -15.55 13.89 10.32
C VAL A 364 -16.11 14.52 11.59
N ALA A 365 -17.11 15.36 11.46
CA ALA A 365 -17.73 16.10 12.57
C ALA A 365 -16.69 16.86 13.42
N GLY A 366 -15.70 17.52 12.75
CA GLY A 366 -14.64 18.28 13.41
C GLY A 366 -13.58 17.43 14.12
N ARG A 367 -13.54 16.11 13.87
CA ARG A 367 -12.59 15.17 14.48
C ARG A 367 -11.78 14.45 13.41
N PRO A 368 -10.44 14.45 13.47
CA PRO A 368 -9.62 13.63 12.61
C PRO A 368 -9.76 12.15 13.00
N LEU A 369 -10.13 11.30 12.05
CA LEU A 369 -10.31 9.87 12.25
C LEU A 369 -9.50 9.06 11.27
N VAL A 370 -8.99 7.90 11.70
CA VAL A 370 -8.37 6.89 10.85
C VAL A 370 -9.39 5.80 10.56
N PHE A 371 -9.61 5.53 9.28
CA PHE A 371 -10.52 4.49 8.77
C PHE A 371 -9.70 3.39 8.13
N VAL A 372 -9.98 2.14 8.49
CA VAL A 372 -9.42 0.95 7.87
C VAL A 372 -10.56 0.01 7.50
N PHE A 373 -10.63 -0.40 6.22
CA PHE A 373 -11.57 -1.37 5.71
C PHE A 373 -10.83 -2.41 4.88
N LEU A 374 -11.02 -3.68 5.19
CA LEU A 374 -10.39 -4.82 4.51
C LEU A 374 -11.46 -5.81 4.05
N SER A 375 -11.14 -6.58 3.00
CA SER A 375 -11.98 -7.65 2.47
C SER A 375 -13.39 -7.18 2.10
N GLY A 376 -13.49 -6.03 1.44
CA GLY A 376 -14.77 -5.55 0.89
C GLY A 376 -15.18 -6.36 -0.34
N PRO A 377 -16.40 -6.94 -0.38
CA PRO A 377 -16.83 -7.79 -1.50
C PRO A 377 -17.09 -7.01 -2.78
N GLY A 378 -17.61 -5.81 -2.70
CA GLY A 378 -17.99 -4.97 -3.84
C GLY A 378 -16.97 -3.87 -4.17
N ARG A 379 -16.99 -3.42 -5.42
CA ARG A 379 -16.08 -2.37 -5.90
C ARG A 379 -16.15 -1.06 -5.09
N GLN A 380 -17.31 -0.74 -4.54
CA GLN A 380 -17.57 0.47 -3.79
C GLN A 380 -17.70 0.23 -2.28
N THR A 381 -17.63 -1.02 -1.83
CA THR A 381 -17.90 -1.39 -0.44
C THR A 381 -17.12 -0.55 0.58
N PRO A 382 -15.77 -0.44 0.53
CA PRO A 382 -15.06 0.35 1.56
C PRO A 382 -15.43 1.83 1.56
N MET A 383 -15.77 2.38 0.39
CA MET A 383 -16.19 3.80 0.29
C MET A 383 -17.63 3.97 0.79
N GLY A 384 -18.50 2.98 0.54
CA GLY A 384 -19.86 2.91 1.08
C GLY A 384 -19.84 2.82 2.60
N ASP A 385 -18.98 1.95 3.14
CA ASP A 385 -18.77 1.79 4.59
C ASP A 385 -18.28 3.09 5.23
N ALA A 386 -17.32 3.77 4.62
CA ALA A 386 -16.86 5.07 5.08
C ALA A 386 -18.00 6.09 5.14
N ASN A 387 -18.84 6.17 4.09
CA ASN A 387 -20.00 7.07 4.08
C ASN A 387 -21.05 6.70 5.13
N ARG A 388 -21.31 5.41 5.36
CA ARG A 388 -22.24 4.94 6.41
C ARG A 388 -21.77 5.35 7.80
N ILE A 389 -20.49 5.14 8.11
CA ILE A 389 -19.91 5.55 9.40
C ILE A 389 -19.91 7.06 9.54
N ARG A 390 -19.57 7.81 8.50
CA ARG A 390 -19.62 9.27 8.50
C ARG A 390 -21.03 9.78 8.82
N ALA A 391 -22.04 9.29 8.09
CA ALA A 391 -23.42 9.69 8.30
C ALA A 391 -23.91 9.35 9.72
N TRP A 392 -23.50 8.21 10.27
CA TRP A 392 -23.83 7.82 11.64
C TRP A 392 -23.20 8.77 12.67
N LEU A 393 -21.93 9.16 12.51
CA LEU A 393 -21.24 10.11 13.38
C LEU A 393 -21.85 11.51 13.31
N GLU A 394 -22.17 11.99 12.10
CA GLU A 394 -22.77 13.31 11.89
C GLU A 394 -24.22 13.40 12.45
N ASN A 395 -24.97 12.30 12.40
CA ASN A 395 -26.31 12.23 12.99
C ASN A 395 -26.28 12.13 14.51
N GLY A 396 -25.35 11.34 15.07
CA GLY A 396 -25.18 11.23 16.53
C GLY A 396 -24.74 12.53 17.20
N SER A 397 -23.97 13.37 16.50
CA SER A 397 -23.58 14.69 17.00
C SER A 397 -24.68 15.76 16.93
N ARG A 398 -25.80 15.49 16.24
CA ARG A 398 -26.97 16.41 16.16
C ARG A 398 -28.01 16.17 17.25
N THR A 399 -27.92 15.04 17.95
CA THR A 399 -28.86 14.61 18.99
C THR A 399 -28.33 14.80 20.42
N GLY A 400 -27.12 15.32 20.58
CA GLY A 400 -26.48 15.68 21.85
C GLY A 400 -26.25 17.19 21.93
#